data_0d69df5f3e61d41fd44b0213d878f010
#
_entry.id   0d69df5f3e61d41fd44b0213d878f010
#
_cell.length_a   1.000
_cell.length_b   1.000
_cell.length_c   1.000
_cell.angle_alpha   90.00
_cell.angle_beta   90.00
_cell.angle_gamma   90.00
#
_symmetry.space_group_name_H-M   'P 1'
#
loop_
_entity.id
_entity.type
_entity.pdbx_description
1 polymer ?
#
loop_
_entity_poly.entity_id
_entity_poly.type
_entity_poly.pdbx_seq_one_letter_code
_entity_poly.pdbx_strand_id
1 'polypeptide(L)'
;MFFRILLLATSLVMPLPAWAQQPQLPLLELFAGMHRVEAEVAATPDSRMSGLMQRATMAPQRGMLFVFPDIAKHCMWMRNTLLPLSVAFLDEKGRILNIEDMQPQTEDNHCAAGPARYALEMNLGWYKSRGLGAGFAMAGIEKAPAGR
;
A
#
# COMPACT_ATOMS: atom_id res chain seq x y z
N MET A 1 -72.29 2.56 -3.24
CA MET A 1 -71.37 1.57 -2.60
C MET A 1 -70.04 1.66 -3.35
N PHE A 2 -69.11 2.52 -2.85
CA PHE A 2 -67.83 2.79 -3.54
C PHE A 2 -66.72 1.93 -2.88
N PHE A 3 -66.18 0.96 -3.62
CA PHE A 3 -65.03 0.16 -3.23
C PHE A 3 -63.75 0.97 -3.45
N ARG A 4 -63.09 1.40 -2.38
CA ARG A 4 -61.73 1.96 -2.42
C ARG A 4 -60.72 0.83 -2.46
N ILE A 5 -60.07 0.65 -3.60
CA ILE A 5 -58.94 -0.25 -3.75
C ILE A 5 -57.69 0.45 -3.17
N LEU A 6 -57.17 -0.06 -2.07
CA LEU A 6 -55.93 0.39 -1.42
C LEU A 6 -54.77 -0.31 -2.13
N LEU A 7 -54.04 0.39 -2.99
CA LEU A 7 -52.81 -0.09 -3.60
C LEU A 7 -51.68 -0.01 -2.58
N LEU A 8 -51.30 -1.16 -2.00
CA LEU A 8 -50.08 -1.30 -1.19
C LEU A 8 -48.86 -1.31 -2.14
N ALA A 9 -48.12 -0.20 -2.16
CA ALA A 9 -46.83 -0.13 -2.84
C ALA A 9 -45.78 -0.84 -1.94
N THR A 10 -45.42 -2.05 -2.30
CA THR A 10 -44.27 -2.75 -1.70
C THR A 10 -42.97 -2.19 -2.30
N SER A 11 -42.30 -1.34 -1.55
CA SER A 11 -40.94 -0.87 -1.91
C SER A 11 -39.94 -2.03 -1.79
N LEU A 12 -39.44 -2.47 -2.94
CA LEU A 12 -38.39 -3.47 -3.04
C LEU A 12 -37.06 -2.79 -2.65
N VAL A 13 -36.61 -2.96 -1.41
CA VAL A 13 -35.27 -2.54 -0.97
C VAL A 13 -34.27 -3.53 -1.56
N MET A 14 -33.61 -3.16 -2.66
CA MET A 14 -32.48 -3.93 -3.16
C MET A 14 -31.30 -3.77 -2.19
N PRO A 15 -30.69 -4.88 -1.70
CA PRO A 15 -29.46 -4.79 -0.94
C PRO A 15 -28.35 -4.27 -1.86
N LEU A 16 -27.71 -3.16 -1.46
CA LEU A 16 -26.51 -2.68 -2.12
C LEU A 16 -25.43 -3.78 -1.99
N PRO A 17 -24.65 -4.05 -3.06
CA PRO A 17 -23.55 -5.01 -2.97
C PRO A 17 -22.58 -4.54 -1.90
N ALA A 18 -22.35 -5.36 -0.88
CA ALA A 18 -21.29 -5.14 0.09
C ALA A 18 -19.96 -5.29 -0.67
N TRP A 19 -19.40 -4.19 -1.12
CA TRP A 19 -18.02 -4.18 -1.59
C TRP A 19 -17.17 -4.70 -0.43
N ALA A 20 -16.48 -5.79 -0.66
CA ALA A 20 -15.57 -6.35 0.34
C ALA A 20 -14.54 -5.26 0.69
N GLN A 21 -14.76 -4.57 1.80
CA GLN A 21 -13.81 -3.59 2.31
C GLN A 21 -12.56 -4.36 2.68
N GLN A 22 -11.44 -4.02 2.03
CA GLN A 22 -10.16 -4.54 2.47
C GLN A 22 -9.99 -4.21 3.95
N PRO A 23 -9.49 -5.15 4.78
CA PRO A 23 -9.25 -4.89 6.19
C PRO A 23 -8.40 -3.63 6.33
N GLN A 24 -8.83 -2.70 7.17
CA GLN A 24 -8.03 -1.50 7.44
C GLN A 24 -6.74 -1.92 8.15
N LEU A 25 -5.61 -1.70 7.49
CA LEU A 25 -4.30 -1.94 8.07
C LEU A 25 -3.93 -0.82 9.05
N PRO A 26 -3.10 -1.11 10.08
CA PRO A 26 -2.57 -0.08 10.95
C PRO A 26 -1.82 0.98 10.15
N LEU A 27 -1.92 2.24 10.58
CA LEU A 27 -1.20 3.35 9.98
C LEU A 27 0.07 3.64 10.79
N LEU A 28 1.15 3.89 10.09
CA LEU A 28 2.41 4.36 10.65
C LEU A 28 2.81 5.67 9.97
N GLU A 29 3.15 6.66 10.77
CA GLU A 29 3.68 7.92 10.28
C GLU A 29 5.19 7.82 10.11
N LEU A 30 5.67 8.07 8.89
CA LEU A 30 7.07 8.09 8.53
C LEU A 30 7.45 9.48 7.99
N PHE A 31 8.73 9.80 8.05
CA PHE A 31 9.25 11.06 7.52
C PHE A 31 10.48 10.83 6.65
N ALA A 32 10.44 11.38 5.44
CA ALA A 32 11.57 11.52 4.56
C ALA A 32 12.03 12.99 4.58
N GLY A 33 12.90 13.34 5.53
CA GLY A 33 13.22 14.73 5.82
C GLY A 33 11.96 15.48 6.28
N MET A 34 11.54 16.50 5.53
CA MET A 34 10.32 17.28 5.82
C MET A 34 9.04 16.64 5.24
N HIS A 35 9.16 15.57 4.44
CA HIS A 35 8.02 14.96 3.76
C HIS A 35 7.39 13.89 4.65
N ARG A 36 6.15 14.12 5.07
CA ARG A 36 5.35 13.19 5.85
C ARG A 36 4.75 12.12 4.95
N VAL A 37 4.78 10.89 5.41
CA VAL A 37 4.14 9.72 4.79
C VAL A 37 3.23 9.06 5.82
N GLU A 38 1.99 8.80 5.44
CA GLU A 38 1.06 7.95 6.19
C GLU A 38 1.04 6.58 5.52
N ALA A 39 1.81 5.64 6.07
CA ALA A 39 1.94 4.30 5.52
C ALA A 39 0.98 3.32 6.18
N GLU A 40 0.21 2.59 5.39
CA GLU A 40 -0.48 1.40 5.86
C GLU A 40 0.57 0.29 6.06
N VAL A 41 0.46 -0.48 7.15
CA VAL A 41 1.48 -1.46 7.52
C VAL A 41 1.05 -2.87 7.16
N ALA A 42 1.71 -3.45 6.16
CA ALA A 42 1.53 -4.83 5.72
C ALA A 42 2.61 -5.73 6.37
N ALA A 43 2.32 -6.26 7.56
CA ALA A 43 3.28 -7.04 8.36
C ALA A 43 2.94 -8.54 8.46
N THR A 44 1.83 -8.99 7.87
CA THR A 44 1.43 -10.41 7.83
C THR A 44 1.54 -10.97 6.41
N PRO A 45 1.63 -12.30 6.22
CA PRO A 45 1.63 -12.90 4.89
C PRO A 45 0.47 -12.43 4.03
N ASP A 46 -0.75 -12.43 4.56
CA ASP A 46 -1.97 -12.05 3.83
C ASP A 46 -1.95 -10.56 3.45
N SER A 47 -1.56 -9.66 4.36
CA SER A 47 -1.49 -8.24 4.07
C SER A 47 -0.40 -7.91 3.05
N ARG A 48 0.76 -8.59 3.11
CA ARG A 48 1.82 -8.44 2.08
C ARG A 48 1.38 -8.97 0.73
N MET A 49 0.67 -10.11 0.70
CA MET A 49 0.16 -10.70 -0.55
C MET A 49 -0.88 -9.79 -1.20
N SER A 50 -1.78 -9.21 -0.42
CA SER A 50 -2.82 -8.30 -0.93
C SER A 50 -2.26 -6.95 -1.36
N GLY A 51 -1.32 -6.40 -0.60
CA GLY A 51 -0.68 -5.11 -0.90
C GLY A 51 -1.70 -4.03 -1.31
N LEU A 52 -1.36 -3.29 -2.35
CA LEU A 52 -2.21 -2.24 -2.96
C LEU A 52 -3.09 -2.75 -4.11
N MET A 53 -3.26 -4.08 -4.25
CA MET A 53 -4.10 -4.68 -5.30
C MET A 53 -5.50 -4.07 -5.33
N GLN A 54 -6.06 -3.90 -6.54
CA GLN A 54 -7.42 -3.43 -6.83
C GLN A 54 -7.75 -1.99 -6.36
N ARG A 55 -6.78 -1.23 -5.88
CA ARG A 55 -7.00 0.18 -5.52
C ARG A 55 -6.98 1.06 -6.77
N ALA A 56 -7.99 1.91 -6.90
CA ALA A 56 -8.09 2.84 -8.02
C ALA A 56 -7.29 4.14 -7.80
N THR A 57 -7.16 4.57 -6.53
CA THR A 57 -6.49 5.83 -6.15
C THR A 57 -5.74 5.68 -4.83
N MET A 58 -4.74 6.52 -4.65
CA MET A 58 -4.03 6.67 -3.38
C MET A 58 -3.63 8.15 -3.21
N ALA A 59 -3.90 8.73 -2.05
CA ALA A 59 -3.56 10.12 -1.77
C ALA A 59 -2.04 10.37 -1.86
N PRO A 60 -1.59 11.60 -2.19
CA PRO A 60 -0.18 11.87 -2.46
C PRO A 60 0.80 11.52 -1.34
N GLN A 61 0.39 11.64 -0.07
CA GLN A 61 1.20 11.30 1.10
C GLN A 61 0.91 9.91 1.67
N ARG A 62 0.04 9.15 1.03
CA ARG A 62 -0.26 7.77 1.42
C ARG A 62 0.67 6.80 0.74
N GLY A 63 0.95 5.70 1.43
CA GLY A 63 1.73 4.59 0.92
C GLY A 63 1.45 3.31 1.68
N MET A 64 2.18 2.25 1.34
CA MET A 64 2.15 0.99 2.08
C MET A 64 3.56 0.55 2.43
N LEU A 65 3.76 0.31 3.72
CA LEU A 65 5.01 -0.24 4.27
C LEU A 65 4.85 -1.76 4.43
N PHE A 66 5.58 -2.49 3.62
CA PHE A 66 5.73 -3.94 3.76
C PHE A 66 6.83 -4.22 4.77
N VAL A 67 6.51 -4.99 5.80
CA VAL A 67 7.46 -5.42 6.84
C VAL A 67 7.72 -6.91 6.65
N PHE A 68 8.95 -7.25 6.29
CA PHE A 68 9.34 -8.64 6.06
C PHE A 68 9.77 -9.30 7.37
N PRO A 69 9.53 -10.62 7.55
CA PRO A 69 9.92 -11.34 8.75
C PRO A 69 11.43 -11.55 8.85
N ASP A 70 12.14 -11.52 7.74
CA ASP A 70 13.59 -11.71 7.61
C ASP A 70 14.23 -10.59 6.79
N ILE A 71 15.53 -10.47 6.89
CA ILE A 71 16.35 -9.53 6.11
C ILE A 71 16.90 -10.30 4.91
N ALA A 72 16.44 -9.97 3.71
CA ALA A 72 16.82 -10.64 2.47
C ALA A 72 16.69 -9.73 1.26
N LYS A 73 17.11 -10.18 0.09
CA LYS A 73 16.80 -9.52 -1.18
C LYS A 73 15.36 -9.82 -1.58
N HIS A 74 14.42 -9.07 -1.00
CA HIS A 74 13.01 -9.18 -1.35
C HIS A 74 12.71 -8.55 -2.70
N CYS A 75 11.71 -9.10 -3.39
CA CYS A 75 11.22 -8.58 -4.66
C CYS A 75 9.72 -8.27 -4.57
N MET A 76 9.29 -7.25 -5.31
CA MET A 76 7.90 -6.84 -5.45
C MET A 76 7.43 -7.05 -6.89
N TRP A 77 6.14 -7.20 -7.08
CA TRP A 77 5.49 -7.31 -8.38
C TRP A 77 4.21 -6.48 -8.41
N MET A 78 3.66 -6.25 -9.59
CA MET A 78 2.48 -5.39 -9.79
C MET A 78 1.22 -6.16 -10.20
N ARG A 79 1.18 -7.47 -9.93
CA ARG A 79 0.02 -8.30 -10.23
C ARG A 79 -1.24 -7.73 -9.57
N ASN A 80 -2.32 -7.60 -10.36
CA ASN A 80 -3.61 -7.02 -9.94
C ASN A 80 -3.51 -5.61 -9.29
N THR A 81 -2.41 -4.90 -9.47
CA THR A 81 -2.21 -3.54 -8.95
C THR A 81 -2.45 -2.54 -10.06
N LEU A 82 -3.47 -1.68 -9.88
CA LEU A 82 -3.94 -0.74 -10.89
C LEU A 82 -3.16 0.57 -10.89
N LEU A 83 -2.57 0.92 -9.73
CA LEU A 83 -1.80 2.15 -9.55
C LEU A 83 -0.38 1.99 -10.08
N PRO A 84 0.15 2.95 -10.84
CA PRO A 84 1.58 3.02 -11.08
C PRO A 84 2.27 3.45 -9.78
N LEU A 85 3.33 2.75 -9.39
CA LEU A 85 3.97 2.90 -8.08
C LEU A 85 5.49 3.08 -8.23
N SER A 86 6.09 3.69 -7.20
CA SER A 86 7.53 3.61 -6.95
C SER A 86 7.74 2.90 -5.61
N VAL A 87 8.59 1.88 -5.57
CA VAL A 87 8.96 1.17 -4.34
C VAL A 87 10.37 1.52 -3.92
N ALA A 88 10.54 1.90 -2.65
CA ALA A 88 11.85 2.00 -2.01
C ALA A 88 12.09 0.78 -1.13
N PHE A 89 13.17 0.05 -1.37
CA PHE A 89 13.63 -1.00 -0.48
C PHE A 89 14.49 -0.39 0.62
N LEU A 90 14.21 -0.74 1.87
CA LEU A 90 14.87 -0.16 3.03
C LEU A 90 15.59 -1.26 3.83
N ASP A 91 16.77 -0.92 4.34
CA ASP A 91 17.49 -1.77 5.29
C ASP A 91 16.79 -1.80 6.67
N GLU A 92 17.35 -2.51 7.62
CA GLU A 92 16.85 -2.62 8.99
C GLU A 92 16.77 -1.26 9.72
N LYS A 93 17.58 -0.29 9.34
CA LYS A 93 17.62 1.06 9.92
C LYS A 93 16.76 2.06 9.15
N GLY A 94 16.02 1.60 8.15
CA GLY A 94 15.17 2.46 7.31
C GLY A 94 15.93 3.26 6.24
N ARG A 95 17.17 2.87 5.92
CA ARG A 95 17.93 3.49 4.84
C ARG A 95 17.50 2.93 3.50
N ILE A 96 17.27 3.81 2.54
CA ILE A 96 16.93 3.40 1.17
C ILE A 96 18.14 2.70 0.53
N LEU A 97 17.95 1.47 0.10
CA LEU A 97 18.92 0.68 -0.66
C LEU A 97 18.83 1.02 -2.15
N ASN A 98 17.63 0.97 -2.70
CA ASN A 98 17.31 1.35 -4.07
C ASN A 98 15.82 1.69 -4.19
N ILE A 99 15.48 2.31 -5.31
CA ILE A 99 14.09 2.65 -5.68
C ILE A 99 13.85 2.10 -7.07
N GLU A 100 12.68 1.46 -7.25
CA GLU A 100 12.22 0.93 -8.54
C GLU A 100 10.86 1.55 -8.90
N ASP A 101 10.72 1.99 -10.15
CA ASP A 101 9.45 2.41 -10.71
C ASP A 101 8.75 1.19 -11.32
N MET A 102 7.47 1.01 -10.99
CA MET A 102 6.72 -0.19 -11.31
C MET A 102 5.47 0.13 -12.12
N GLN A 103 5.28 -0.56 -13.25
CA GLN A 103 4.14 -0.38 -14.12
C GLN A 103 2.94 -1.23 -13.65
N PRO A 104 1.70 -0.70 -13.74
CA PRO A 104 0.50 -1.44 -13.36
C PRO A 104 0.38 -2.80 -14.05
N GLN A 105 -0.12 -3.79 -13.32
CA GLN A 105 -0.52 -5.11 -13.81
C GLN A 105 0.60 -5.90 -14.50
N THR A 106 1.86 -5.61 -14.18
CA THR A 106 3.02 -6.40 -14.63
C THR A 106 3.42 -7.42 -13.57
N GLU A 107 4.06 -8.50 -14.00
CA GLU A 107 4.57 -9.57 -13.11
C GLU A 107 6.10 -9.59 -13.06
N ASP A 108 6.76 -8.59 -13.62
CA ASP A 108 8.20 -8.43 -13.51
C ASP A 108 8.60 -8.27 -12.04
N ASN A 109 9.72 -8.89 -11.70
CA ASN A 109 10.26 -8.77 -10.35
C ASN A 109 11.09 -7.48 -10.21
N HIS A 110 10.71 -6.64 -9.27
CA HIS A 110 11.45 -5.47 -8.84
C HIS A 110 12.11 -5.79 -7.50
N CYS A 111 13.44 -5.89 -7.47
CA CYS A 111 14.13 -6.48 -6.32
C CYS A 111 15.00 -5.46 -5.60
N ALA A 112 15.17 -5.70 -4.28
CA ALA A 112 16.11 -4.96 -3.46
C ALA A 112 17.55 -5.15 -3.95
N ALA A 113 18.34 -4.07 -3.98
CA ALA A 113 19.76 -4.12 -4.34
C ALA A 113 20.62 -4.81 -3.27
N GLY A 114 20.10 -4.92 -2.04
CA GLY A 114 20.76 -5.54 -0.90
C GLY A 114 19.78 -6.13 0.10
N PRO A 115 20.25 -6.52 1.31
CA PRO A 115 19.39 -7.05 2.36
C PRO A 115 18.38 -6.01 2.84
N ALA A 116 17.10 -6.20 2.53
CA ALA A 116 16.02 -5.31 2.92
C ALA A 116 15.19 -5.91 4.07
N ARG A 117 14.78 -5.08 5.01
CA ARG A 117 13.79 -5.37 6.05
C ARG A 117 12.41 -4.87 5.64
N TYR A 118 12.35 -3.80 4.84
CA TYR A 118 11.11 -3.14 4.46
C TYR A 118 11.09 -2.80 2.97
N ALA A 119 9.87 -2.67 2.44
CA ALA A 119 9.62 -1.99 1.17
C ALA A 119 8.51 -0.95 1.40
N LEU A 120 8.70 0.27 0.89
CA LEU A 120 7.71 1.34 0.99
C LEU A 120 7.23 1.70 -0.42
N GLU A 121 5.98 1.38 -0.72
CA GLU A 121 5.31 1.74 -1.97
C GLU A 121 4.62 3.09 -1.84
N MET A 122 4.88 3.97 -2.81
CA MET A 122 4.29 5.30 -2.98
C MET A 122 3.79 5.46 -4.41
N ASN A 123 2.98 6.49 -4.65
CA ASN A 123 2.62 6.86 -6.02
C ASN A 123 3.87 7.04 -6.90
N LEU A 124 3.76 6.67 -8.17
CA LEU A 124 4.87 6.76 -9.14
C LEU A 124 5.55 8.14 -9.10
N GLY A 125 6.86 8.14 -9.01
CA GLY A 125 7.69 9.34 -9.02
C GLY A 125 7.74 10.11 -7.69
N TRP A 126 7.10 9.62 -6.64
CA TRP A 126 7.04 10.31 -5.34
C TRP A 126 8.43 10.61 -4.77
N TYR A 127 9.34 9.67 -4.85
CA TYR A 127 10.73 9.83 -4.37
C TYR A 127 11.52 10.78 -5.25
N LYS A 128 11.45 10.57 -6.57
CA LYS A 128 12.20 11.37 -7.54
C LYS A 128 11.85 12.86 -7.47
N SER A 129 10.56 13.18 -7.35
CA SER A 129 10.09 14.57 -7.26
C SER A 129 10.55 15.29 -5.98
N ARG A 130 11.03 14.54 -4.98
CA ARG A 130 11.53 15.05 -3.68
C ARG A 130 13.05 14.94 -3.54
N GLY A 131 13.73 14.49 -4.58
CA GLY A 131 15.19 14.31 -4.55
C GLY A 131 15.66 13.22 -3.59
N LEU A 132 14.79 12.23 -3.30
CA LEU A 132 15.08 11.13 -2.40
C LEU A 132 15.67 9.95 -3.19
N GLY A 133 16.70 9.32 -2.64
CA GLY A 133 17.39 8.21 -3.29
C GLY A 133 18.11 7.32 -2.29
N ALA A 134 18.94 6.40 -2.80
CA ALA A 134 19.74 5.49 -2.01
C ALA A 134 20.57 6.23 -0.94
N GLY A 135 20.63 5.66 0.27
CA GLY A 135 21.33 6.22 1.42
C GLY A 135 20.48 7.16 2.28
N PHE A 136 19.35 7.66 1.77
CA PHE A 136 18.44 8.48 2.57
C PHE A 136 17.75 7.64 3.65
N ALA A 137 17.62 8.15 4.88
CA ALA A 137 16.98 7.45 5.99
C ALA A 137 15.55 7.94 6.21
N MET A 138 14.62 6.98 6.33
CA MET A 138 13.22 7.23 6.72
C MET A 138 13.13 7.25 8.25
N ALA A 139 12.74 8.38 8.82
CA ALA A 139 12.48 8.47 10.26
C ALA A 139 11.12 7.87 10.62
N GLY A 140 10.99 7.32 11.82
CA GLY A 140 9.77 6.67 12.32
C GLY A 140 9.70 5.17 12.04
N ILE A 141 10.64 4.62 11.28
CA ILE A 141 10.67 3.20 10.92
C ILE A 141 10.84 2.28 12.14
N GLU A 142 11.48 2.78 13.18
CA GLU A 142 11.69 2.06 14.45
C GLU A 142 10.38 1.73 15.19
N LYS A 143 9.28 2.37 14.80
CA LYS A 143 7.93 2.11 15.33
C LYS A 143 7.18 1.03 14.54
N ALA A 144 7.77 0.53 13.45
CA ALA A 144 7.15 -0.53 12.67
C ALA A 144 7.07 -1.82 13.50
N PRO A 145 5.96 -2.58 13.41
CA PRO A 145 5.85 -3.87 14.07
C PRO A 145 6.81 -4.88 13.44
N ALA A 146 7.08 -5.96 14.15
CA ALA A 146 7.80 -7.09 13.56
C ALA A 146 6.98 -7.73 12.41
N GLY A 147 7.62 -8.10 11.34
CA GLY A 147 7.03 -8.92 10.28
C GLY A 147 6.74 -10.33 10.78
N ARG A 148 5.61 -10.89 10.36
CA ARG A 148 5.18 -12.25 10.70
C ARG A 148 4.98 -13.09 9.44
#